data_a56bdb44954fcb597c4b87ad7c0223e7
#
_entry.id   a56bdb44954fcb597c4b87ad7c0223e7
#
_cell.length_a   1.000
_cell.length_b   1.000
_cell.length_c   1.000
_cell.angle_alpha   90.00
_cell.angle_beta   90.00
_cell.angle_gamma   90.00
#
_symmetry.space_group_name_H-M   'P 1'
#
loop_
_entity.id
_entity.type
_entity.pdbx_description
1 polymer ?
#
loop_
_entity_poly.entity_id
_entity_poly.type
_entity_poly.pdbx_seq_one_letter_code
_entity_poly.pdbx_strand_id
1 'polypeptide(L)'
;KLGAHFGRYLRSFFHPVSAFIEANVSNPDAAEFIPDLAKSFGWLQQASGQIAQSGMKDAEEVGAASSDYLRLFALTALAYLWCEMALRAKAALAEGKGDAAFYEAKVQTARFFYKRMLPEAQAMFKMIGAGKETIMALDEEAFSFAA
;
A
#
# COMPACT_ATOMS: atom_id res chain seq x y z
N LYS A 1 11.93 7.00 -10.27
CA LYS A 1 11.76 7.93 -9.11
C LYS A 1 12.10 7.27 -7.76
N LEU A 2 12.01 5.92 -7.60
CA LEU A 2 12.33 5.22 -6.34
C LEU A 2 13.76 5.52 -5.84
N GLY A 3 14.75 5.53 -6.74
CA GLY A 3 16.14 5.87 -6.44
C GLY A 3 16.46 7.36 -6.41
N ALA A 4 15.53 8.24 -6.80
CA ALA A 4 15.77 9.67 -6.86
C ALA A 4 16.05 10.23 -5.46
N HIS A 5 17.09 11.08 -5.38
CA HIS A 5 17.53 11.68 -4.13
C HIS A 5 17.79 10.65 -3.01
N PHE A 6 18.42 9.51 -3.35
CA PHE A 6 18.75 8.43 -2.41
C PHE A 6 17.52 7.91 -1.62
N GLY A 7 16.38 7.81 -2.28
CA GLY A 7 15.14 7.32 -1.65
C GLY A 7 14.49 8.31 -0.66
N ARG A 8 14.84 9.59 -0.71
CA ARG A 8 14.30 10.61 0.22
C ARG A 8 12.78 10.68 0.18
N TYR A 9 12.18 10.59 -1.02
CA TYR A 9 10.72 10.63 -1.15
C TYR A 9 10.02 9.40 -0.55
N LEU A 10 10.64 8.22 -0.63
CA LEU A 10 10.13 7.05 0.07
C LEU A 10 10.20 7.23 1.59
N ARG A 11 11.34 7.71 2.09
CA ARG A 11 11.50 7.96 3.53
C ARG A 11 10.51 8.98 4.07
N SER A 12 10.20 10.03 3.30
CA SER A 12 9.21 11.04 3.72
C SER A 12 7.79 10.50 3.87
N PHE A 13 7.47 9.37 3.23
CA PHE A 13 6.23 8.64 3.44
C PHE A 13 6.39 7.53 4.49
N PHE A 14 7.46 6.75 4.43
CA PHE A 14 7.66 5.59 5.31
C PHE A 14 7.80 5.99 6.78
N HIS A 15 8.53 7.06 7.08
CA HIS A 15 8.72 7.53 8.45
C HIS A 15 7.40 7.86 9.18
N PRO A 16 6.52 8.72 8.65
CA PRO A 16 5.24 9.00 9.28
C PRO A 16 4.37 7.75 9.48
N VAL A 17 4.32 6.85 8.49
CA VAL A 17 3.52 5.62 8.58
C VAL A 17 4.06 4.69 9.66
N SER A 18 5.38 4.49 9.73
CA SER A 18 6.02 3.68 10.79
C SER A 18 5.72 4.25 12.16
N ALA A 19 5.97 5.54 12.37
CA ALA A 19 5.69 6.22 13.63
C ALA A 19 4.21 6.14 14.05
N PHE A 20 3.30 6.26 13.08
CA PHE A 20 1.86 6.12 13.33
C PHE A 20 1.49 4.69 13.77
N ILE A 21 2.02 3.67 13.10
CA ILE A 21 1.80 2.27 13.48
C ILE A 21 2.32 2.03 14.89
N GLU A 22 3.57 2.43 15.17
CA GLU A 22 4.20 2.26 16.49
C GLU A 22 3.40 2.94 17.62
N ALA A 23 2.92 4.17 17.38
CA ALA A 23 2.13 4.92 18.34
C ALA A 23 0.76 4.29 18.62
N ASN A 24 0.21 3.48 17.69
CA ASN A 24 -1.14 2.94 17.78
C ASN A 24 -1.20 1.41 17.99
N VAL A 25 -0.08 0.72 18.13
CA VAL A 25 -0.05 -0.75 18.35
C VAL A 25 -0.87 -1.16 19.57
N SER A 26 -0.84 -0.38 20.66
CA SER A 26 -1.56 -0.67 21.90
C SER A 26 -2.87 0.13 22.03
N ASN A 27 -3.26 0.87 21.00
CA ASN A 27 -4.48 1.67 21.03
C ASN A 27 -5.71 0.79 20.70
N PRO A 28 -6.65 0.58 21.66
CA PRO A 28 -7.81 -0.28 21.43
C PRO A 28 -8.70 0.19 20.29
N ASP A 29 -8.79 1.50 20.05
CA ASP A 29 -9.58 2.06 18.95
C ASP A 29 -8.98 1.77 17.57
N ALA A 30 -7.67 1.53 17.51
CA ALA A 30 -6.93 1.20 16.30
C ALA A 30 -6.81 -0.31 16.06
N ALA A 31 -7.15 -1.16 17.02
CA ALA A 31 -6.91 -2.60 16.99
C ALA A 31 -7.50 -3.31 15.77
N GLU A 32 -8.60 -2.80 15.22
CA GLU A 32 -9.24 -3.36 14.01
C GLU A 32 -8.52 -2.97 12.70
N PHE A 33 -7.61 -2.00 12.69
CA PHE A 33 -6.97 -1.46 11.49
C PHE A 33 -5.45 -1.67 11.46
N ILE A 34 -4.76 -1.49 12.59
CA ILE A 34 -3.29 -1.49 12.67
C ILE A 34 -2.64 -2.78 12.16
N PRO A 35 -3.13 -3.99 12.46
CA PRO A 35 -2.50 -5.21 11.97
C PRO A 35 -2.45 -5.31 10.45
N ASP A 36 -3.54 -4.96 9.77
CA ASP A 36 -3.61 -5.02 8.30
C ASP A 36 -2.83 -3.86 7.65
N LEU A 37 -2.81 -2.67 8.27
CA LEU A 37 -1.95 -1.57 7.85
C LEU A 37 -0.48 -1.94 7.96
N ALA A 38 -0.04 -2.47 9.10
CA ALA A 38 1.34 -2.88 9.31
C ALA A 38 1.77 -3.95 8.30
N LYS A 39 0.89 -4.89 7.98
CA LYS A 39 1.14 -5.96 7.02
C LYS A 39 1.28 -5.42 5.60
N SER A 40 0.36 -4.56 5.14
CA SER A 40 0.46 -3.95 3.81
C SER A 40 1.67 -3.01 3.69
N PHE A 41 1.99 -2.29 4.74
CA PHE A 41 3.20 -1.46 4.81
C PHE A 41 4.49 -2.30 4.75
N GLY A 42 4.53 -3.45 5.43
CA GLY A 42 5.64 -4.40 5.33
C GLY A 42 5.83 -4.93 3.90
N TRP A 43 4.76 -5.26 3.20
CA TRP A 43 4.83 -5.65 1.79
C TRP A 43 5.34 -4.51 0.90
N LEU A 44 4.90 -3.29 1.13
CA LEU A 44 5.36 -2.13 0.37
C LEU A 44 6.87 -1.88 0.58
N GLN A 45 7.36 -2.01 1.82
CA GLN A 45 8.79 -1.87 2.13
C GLN A 45 9.62 -2.96 1.43
N GLN A 46 9.18 -4.22 1.50
CA GLN A 46 9.83 -5.35 0.83
C GLN A 46 9.85 -5.17 -0.68
N ALA A 47 8.70 -4.85 -1.29
CA ALA A 47 8.61 -4.60 -2.73
C ALA A 47 9.52 -3.45 -3.18
N SER A 48 9.60 -2.37 -2.39
CA SER A 48 10.51 -1.25 -2.68
C SER A 48 11.97 -1.69 -2.70
N GLY A 49 12.37 -2.53 -1.75
CA GLY A 49 13.72 -3.10 -1.69
C GLY A 49 14.01 -4.05 -2.85
N GLN A 50 13.07 -4.93 -3.19
CA GLN A 50 13.20 -5.87 -4.31
C GLN A 50 13.35 -5.13 -5.65
N ILE A 51 12.48 -4.16 -5.93
CA ILE A 51 12.54 -3.36 -7.17
C ILE A 51 13.83 -2.56 -7.25
N ALA A 52 14.30 -1.98 -6.14
CA ALA A 52 15.56 -1.25 -6.11
C ALA A 52 16.76 -2.19 -6.42
N GLN A 53 16.75 -3.41 -5.89
CA GLN A 53 17.81 -4.38 -6.09
C GLN A 53 17.80 -4.98 -7.51
N SER A 54 16.63 -5.41 -8.01
CA SER A 54 16.51 -5.97 -9.37
C SER A 54 16.77 -4.92 -10.43
N GLY A 55 16.26 -3.70 -10.26
CA GLY A 55 16.46 -2.60 -11.18
C GLY A 55 17.90 -2.09 -11.31
N MET A 56 18.78 -2.37 -10.34
CA MET A 56 20.23 -2.12 -10.48
C MET A 56 20.88 -3.11 -11.46
N LYS A 57 20.32 -4.30 -11.63
CA LYS A 57 20.83 -5.34 -12.53
C LYS A 57 20.17 -5.24 -13.89
N ASP A 58 18.88 -4.95 -13.91
CA ASP A 58 18.06 -4.93 -15.11
C ASP A 58 16.93 -3.90 -14.97
N ALA A 59 16.97 -2.85 -15.80
CA ALA A 59 15.98 -1.77 -15.78
C ALA A 59 14.56 -2.23 -16.16
N GLU A 60 14.41 -3.30 -16.94
CA GLU A 60 13.12 -3.84 -17.36
C GLU A 60 12.32 -4.41 -16.17
N GLU A 61 13.01 -4.91 -15.14
CA GLU A 61 12.35 -5.35 -13.89
C GLU A 61 11.55 -4.22 -13.22
N VAL A 62 12.06 -3.00 -13.28
CA VAL A 62 11.34 -1.83 -12.75
C VAL A 62 10.09 -1.53 -13.57
N GLY A 63 10.19 -1.68 -14.89
CA GLY A 63 9.06 -1.53 -15.80
C GLY A 63 7.96 -2.56 -15.52
N ALA A 64 8.34 -3.82 -15.42
CA ALA A 64 7.44 -4.94 -15.16
C ALA A 64 6.65 -4.77 -13.84
N ALA A 65 7.30 -4.28 -12.79
CA ALA A 65 6.69 -4.11 -11.48
C ALA A 65 5.91 -2.78 -11.32
N SER A 66 6.03 -1.83 -12.25
CA SER A 66 5.65 -0.42 -12.01
C SER A 66 4.18 -0.22 -11.68
N SER A 67 3.26 -0.86 -12.41
CA SER A 67 1.81 -0.73 -12.21
C SER A 67 1.36 -1.36 -10.90
N ASP A 68 1.84 -2.56 -10.61
CA ASP A 68 1.50 -3.29 -9.39
C ASP A 68 2.06 -2.60 -8.15
N TYR A 69 3.28 -2.06 -8.26
CA TYR A 69 3.89 -1.28 -7.20
C TYR A 69 3.12 0.02 -6.92
N LEU A 70 2.71 0.75 -7.96
CA LEU A 70 1.88 1.95 -7.80
C LEU A 70 0.56 1.62 -7.09
N ARG A 71 -0.06 0.50 -7.45
CA ARG A 71 -1.30 0.03 -6.83
C ARG A 71 -1.09 -0.36 -5.36
N LEU A 72 -0.04 -1.13 -5.06
CA LEU A 72 0.33 -1.48 -3.69
C LEU A 72 0.59 -0.24 -2.84
N PHE A 73 1.33 0.73 -3.38
CA PHE A 73 1.62 1.98 -2.70
C PHE A 73 0.33 2.75 -2.40
N ALA A 74 -0.55 2.90 -3.39
CA ALA A 74 -1.82 3.62 -3.23
C ALA A 74 -2.73 2.96 -2.17
N LEU A 75 -2.87 1.63 -2.20
CA LEU A 75 -3.66 0.89 -1.21
C LEU A 75 -3.11 1.07 0.20
N THR A 76 -1.79 1.01 0.38
CA THR A 76 -1.14 1.21 1.69
C THR A 76 -1.30 2.65 2.17
N ALA A 77 -1.12 3.64 1.29
CA ALA A 77 -1.31 5.05 1.64
C ALA A 77 -2.77 5.34 2.05
N LEU A 78 -3.73 4.81 1.31
CA LEU A 78 -5.15 4.94 1.66
C LEU A 78 -5.49 4.22 2.97
N ALA A 79 -4.89 3.06 3.25
CA ALA A 79 -5.07 2.37 4.52
C ALA A 79 -4.60 3.25 5.69
N TYR A 80 -3.41 3.85 5.58
CA TYR A 80 -2.91 4.79 6.58
C TYR A 80 -3.89 5.95 6.81
N LEU A 81 -4.33 6.61 5.74
CA LEU A 81 -5.25 7.75 5.84
C LEU A 81 -6.63 7.36 6.40
N TRP A 82 -7.18 6.23 5.98
CA TRP A 82 -8.46 5.73 6.51
C TRP A 82 -8.36 5.35 7.99
N CYS A 83 -7.25 4.77 8.44
CA CYS A 83 -7.02 4.50 9.86
C CYS A 83 -6.99 5.81 10.67
N GLU A 84 -6.21 6.79 10.22
CA GLU A 84 -6.13 8.10 10.88
C GLU A 84 -7.51 8.78 10.96
N MET A 85 -8.25 8.80 9.84
CA MET A 85 -9.60 9.37 9.81
C MET A 85 -10.56 8.63 10.74
N ALA A 86 -10.51 7.30 10.78
CA ALA A 86 -11.36 6.50 11.67
C ALA A 86 -11.07 6.78 13.15
N LEU A 87 -9.79 6.89 13.53
CA LEU A 87 -9.42 7.23 14.91
C LEU A 87 -9.91 8.63 15.32
N ARG A 88 -9.75 9.62 14.42
CA ARG A 88 -10.29 10.98 14.66
C ARG A 88 -11.82 10.97 14.78
N ALA A 89 -12.50 10.19 13.94
CA ALA A 89 -13.95 10.04 14.00
C ALA A 89 -14.42 9.39 15.32
N LYS A 90 -13.74 8.31 15.76
CA LYS A 90 -14.03 7.66 17.05
C LYS A 90 -13.82 8.62 18.22
N ALA A 91 -12.74 9.39 18.22
CA ALA A 91 -12.48 10.40 19.26
C ALA A 91 -13.58 11.48 19.30
N ALA A 92 -14.02 11.99 18.14
CA ALA A 92 -15.11 12.98 18.08
C ALA A 92 -16.44 12.41 18.59
N LEU A 93 -16.75 11.14 18.27
CA LEU A 93 -17.93 10.44 18.80
C LEU A 93 -17.88 10.30 20.33
N ALA A 94 -16.72 9.93 20.88
CA ALA A 94 -16.54 9.79 22.33
C ALA A 94 -16.70 11.13 23.07
N GLU A 95 -16.30 12.24 22.44
CA GLU A 95 -16.42 13.59 22.96
C GLU A 95 -17.81 14.22 22.73
N GLY A 96 -18.68 13.54 21.97
CA GLY A 96 -20.01 14.10 21.61
C GLY A 96 -19.95 15.34 20.72
N LYS A 97 -18.89 15.51 19.95
CA LYS A 97 -18.65 16.66 19.07
C LYS A 97 -19.19 16.45 17.66
N GLY A 98 -19.84 17.46 17.12
CA GLY A 98 -20.28 17.50 15.73
C GLY A 98 -21.41 16.53 15.40
N ASP A 99 -21.48 16.12 14.11
CA ASP A 99 -22.51 15.21 13.59
C ASP A 99 -22.10 13.74 13.79
N ALA A 100 -22.76 13.05 14.69
CA ALA A 100 -22.48 11.65 14.99
C ALA A 100 -22.64 10.76 13.73
N ALA A 101 -23.68 10.97 12.92
CA ALA A 101 -23.93 10.18 11.72
C ALA A 101 -22.79 10.31 10.69
N PHE A 102 -22.20 11.50 10.57
CA PHE A 102 -21.03 11.73 9.72
C PHE A 102 -19.81 10.92 10.20
N TYR A 103 -19.52 10.96 11.50
CA TYR A 103 -18.36 10.23 12.04
C TYR A 103 -18.55 8.71 12.02
N GLU A 104 -19.76 8.22 12.31
CA GLU A 104 -20.08 6.81 12.16
C GLU A 104 -19.89 6.33 10.70
N ALA A 105 -20.35 7.11 9.72
CA ALA A 105 -20.14 6.83 8.31
C ALA A 105 -18.64 6.76 7.95
N LYS A 106 -17.79 7.62 8.51
CA LYS A 106 -16.33 7.56 8.28
C LYS A 106 -15.72 6.27 8.82
N VAL A 107 -16.09 5.85 10.02
CA VAL A 107 -15.62 4.58 10.59
C VAL A 107 -16.06 3.38 9.73
N GLN A 108 -17.32 3.37 9.28
CA GLN A 108 -17.83 2.31 8.41
C GLN A 108 -17.15 2.28 7.04
N THR A 109 -16.84 3.44 6.45
CA THR A 109 -16.10 3.52 5.19
C THR A 109 -14.66 2.99 5.36
N ALA A 110 -13.99 3.30 6.47
CA ALA A 110 -12.68 2.73 6.78
C ALA A 110 -12.76 1.19 6.86
N ARG A 111 -13.74 0.64 7.58
CA ARG A 111 -13.97 -0.81 7.67
C ARG A 111 -14.22 -1.45 6.31
N PHE A 112 -15.01 -0.80 5.45
CA PHE A 112 -15.24 -1.25 4.08
C PHE A 112 -13.92 -1.29 3.31
N PHE A 113 -13.12 -0.22 3.35
CA PHE A 113 -11.83 -0.16 2.67
C PHE A 113 -10.90 -1.30 3.11
N TYR A 114 -10.75 -1.49 4.41
CA TYR A 114 -9.87 -2.52 4.98
C TYR A 114 -10.31 -3.93 4.63
N LYS A 115 -11.63 -4.20 4.58
CA LYS A 115 -12.15 -5.54 4.31
C LYS A 115 -12.32 -5.86 2.83
N ARG A 116 -12.52 -4.85 1.97
CA ARG A 116 -12.91 -5.07 0.58
C ARG A 116 -11.87 -4.60 -0.44
N MET A 117 -11.04 -3.63 -0.09
CA MET A 117 -10.05 -3.07 -1.01
C MET A 117 -8.61 -3.41 -0.62
N LEU A 118 -8.25 -3.23 0.64
CA LEU A 118 -6.89 -3.48 1.12
C LEU A 118 -6.37 -4.91 0.89
N PRO A 119 -7.19 -5.98 0.93
CA PRO A 119 -6.71 -7.34 0.63
C PRO A 119 -6.06 -7.51 -0.74
N GLU A 120 -6.38 -6.65 -1.72
CA GLU A 120 -5.73 -6.61 -3.03
C GLU A 120 -4.21 -6.33 -2.93
N ALA A 121 -3.75 -5.64 -1.89
CA ALA A 121 -2.34 -5.35 -1.65
C ALA A 121 -1.47 -6.62 -1.62
N GLN A 122 -2.00 -7.74 -1.11
CA GLN A 122 -1.28 -9.02 -1.10
C GLN A 122 -1.08 -9.58 -2.52
N ALA A 123 -2.08 -9.44 -3.39
CA ALA A 123 -1.97 -9.87 -4.77
C ALA A 123 -0.93 -9.04 -5.52
N MET A 124 -0.97 -7.70 -5.34
CA MET A 124 0.03 -6.80 -5.93
C MET A 124 1.45 -7.16 -5.48
N PHE A 125 1.66 -7.40 -4.20
CA PHE A 125 2.96 -7.80 -3.68
C PHE A 125 3.47 -9.11 -4.32
N LYS A 126 2.60 -10.10 -4.49
CA LYS A 126 2.95 -11.37 -5.16
C LYS A 126 3.29 -11.16 -6.64
N MET A 127 2.53 -10.32 -7.36
CA MET A 127 2.75 -10.04 -8.76
C MET A 127 4.08 -9.31 -8.98
N ILE A 128 4.43 -8.36 -8.12
CA ILE A 128 5.75 -7.69 -8.13
C ILE A 128 6.89 -8.72 -8.00
N GLY A 129 6.72 -9.71 -7.14
CA GLY A 129 7.71 -10.76 -6.92
C GLY A 129 7.89 -11.73 -8.09
N ALA A 130 6.95 -11.78 -9.05
CA ALA A 130 7.05 -12.62 -10.24
C ALA A 130 8.11 -12.14 -11.25
N GLY A 131 8.51 -10.85 -11.18
CA GLY A 131 9.50 -10.28 -12.09
C GLY A 131 9.03 -10.13 -13.53
N LYS A 132 9.96 -9.83 -14.45
CA LYS A 132 9.68 -9.58 -15.87
C LYS A 132 9.56 -10.83 -16.73
N GLU A 133 10.09 -11.96 -16.28
CA GLU A 133 10.31 -13.15 -17.11
C GLU A 133 9.05 -13.59 -17.86
N THR A 134 7.92 -13.72 -17.17
CA THR A 134 6.65 -14.14 -17.78
C THR A 134 6.04 -13.09 -18.71
N ILE A 135 6.38 -11.81 -18.51
CA ILE A 135 5.90 -10.71 -19.36
C ILE A 135 6.69 -10.66 -20.67
N MET A 136 8.00 -10.93 -20.58
CA MET A 136 8.95 -10.80 -21.70
C MET A 136 9.30 -12.14 -22.37
N ALA A 137 8.60 -13.24 -22.03
CA ALA A 137 8.91 -14.58 -22.50
C ALA A 137 8.58 -14.81 -23.99
N LEU A 138 7.68 -13.99 -24.56
CA LEU A 138 7.26 -14.14 -25.95
C LEU A 138 7.97 -13.12 -26.84
N ASP A 139 8.55 -13.59 -27.93
CA ASP A 139 9.11 -12.74 -28.98
C ASP A 139 7.98 -12.04 -29.76
N GLU A 140 8.31 -10.91 -30.41
CA GLU A 140 7.36 -10.10 -31.18
C GLU A 140 6.63 -10.93 -32.25
N GLU A 141 7.31 -11.89 -32.86
CA GLU A 141 6.75 -12.79 -33.87
C GLU A 141 5.63 -13.68 -33.34
N ALA A 142 5.64 -14.01 -32.04
CA ALA A 142 4.59 -14.82 -31.39
C ALA A 142 3.23 -14.09 -31.33
N PHE A 143 3.21 -12.78 -31.50
CA PHE A 143 2.01 -11.96 -31.55
C PHE A 143 1.47 -11.74 -32.99
N SER A 144 2.24 -12.16 -34.01
CA SER A 144 1.81 -12.12 -35.40
C SER A 144 1.01 -13.38 -35.73
N PHE A 145 -0.25 -13.23 -36.13
CA PHE A 145 -0.98 -14.33 -36.75
C PHE A 145 -0.41 -14.50 -38.18
N ALA A 146 0.39 -15.55 -38.39
CA ALA A 146 0.73 -15.96 -39.75
C ALA A 146 -0.59 -16.31 -40.46
N ALA A 147 -0.94 -15.53 -41.49
CA ALA A 147 -2.05 -15.82 -42.38
C ALA A 147 -1.68 -16.98 -43.30
#